data_139490cbe1b25cac9d751310678a470a
#
_entry.id   139490cbe1b25cac9d751310678a470a
#
_cell.length_a   1.000
_cell.length_b   1.000
_cell.length_c   1.000
_cell.angle_alpha   90.00
_cell.angle_beta   90.00
_cell.angle_gamma   90.00
#
_symmetry.space_group_name_H-M   'P 1'
#
loop_
_entity.id
_entity.type
_entity.pdbx_description
1 polymer ?
#
loop_
_entity_poly.entity_id
_entity_poly.type
_entity_poly.pdbx_seq_one_letter_code
_entity_poly.pdbx_strand_id
1 'polypeptide(L)'
;MIILYSIILVEDDSMQREVLKIMILSTYNFIKIYEADSESTALDIIKNNDINMFLIDISLKDSSGLELAMKIRNMTKYEFTQLIFLTTHVDYMLQAFKQTHCYDYILKPYDKHEVQAMLNKLINKDIYDLNNENNELDKVEDKEFVIKIRNGIFVRVKIRNILFIEVNGRNCEVNTFDGIYTYGNISLKKILQLINCDYIVQSHKSFAVNKNYIFKMEKLDLRLSTIYFKDYSKTALLGYKFKKNIVLEFKEVGKYYVK
;
A
#
# COMPACT_ATOMS: atom_id res chain seq x y z
N MET A 1 15.31 -8.81 0.33
CA MET A 1 15.81 -7.53 0.90
C MET A 1 14.62 -6.86 1.59
N ILE A 2 14.69 -6.55 2.86
CA ILE A 2 13.59 -5.84 3.55
C ILE A 2 13.65 -4.40 3.06
N ILE A 3 12.63 -3.94 2.32
CA ILE A 3 12.52 -2.53 1.93
C ILE A 3 12.19 -1.76 3.20
N LEU A 4 13.13 -0.94 3.65
CA LEU A 4 12.94 -0.10 4.82
C LEU A 4 12.28 1.22 4.37
N TYR A 5 10.95 1.29 4.49
CA TYR A 5 10.21 2.53 4.23
C TYR A 5 10.46 3.52 5.37
N SER A 6 10.76 4.75 5.05
CA SER A 6 11.12 5.77 6.04
C SER A 6 10.26 7.03 5.92
N ILE A 7 9.82 7.53 7.06
CA ILE A 7 9.03 8.77 7.18
C ILE A 7 9.79 9.72 8.11
N ILE A 8 9.83 11.00 7.77
CA ILE A 8 10.25 12.03 8.70
C ILE A 8 9.04 12.83 9.20
N LEU A 9 8.95 12.97 10.53
CA LEU A 9 7.99 13.82 11.23
C LEU A 9 8.72 15.09 11.66
N VAL A 10 8.30 16.23 11.13
CA VAL A 10 8.85 17.55 11.49
C VAL A 10 7.77 18.33 12.22
N GLU A 11 7.89 18.42 13.53
CA GLU A 11 6.89 18.97 14.45
C GLU A 11 7.61 19.43 15.70
N ASP A 12 7.45 20.66 16.12
CA ASP A 12 8.15 21.20 17.30
C ASP A 12 7.50 20.77 18.62
N ASP A 13 6.19 20.51 18.62
CA ASP A 13 5.50 19.94 19.77
C ASP A 13 5.79 18.43 19.91
N SER A 14 6.51 18.09 20.94
CA SER A 14 6.91 16.69 21.21
C SER A 14 5.72 15.75 21.47
N MET A 15 4.63 16.24 22.05
CA MET A 15 3.43 15.41 22.29
C MET A 15 2.68 15.13 20.98
N GLN A 16 2.52 16.12 20.13
CA GLN A 16 1.88 15.94 18.82
C GLN A 16 2.71 15.00 17.93
N ARG A 17 4.04 15.17 17.94
CA ARG A 17 4.97 14.33 17.22
C ARG A 17 4.87 12.85 17.68
N GLU A 18 4.84 12.60 18.99
CA GLU A 18 4.70 11.25 19.54
C GLU A 18 3.35 10.61 19.21
N VAL A 19 2.26 11.38 19.24
CA VAL A 19 0.91 10.89 18.83
C VAL A 19 0.90 10.44 17.37
N LEU A 20 1.48 11.23 16.46
CA LEU A 20 1.60 10.85 15.05
C LEU A 20 2.45 9.59 14.87
N LYS A 21 3.58 9.52 15.54
CA LYS A 21 4.47 8.35 15.52
C LYS A 21 3.77 7.08 15.98
N ILE A 22 3.08 7.12 17.13
CA ILE A 22 2.31 5.98 17.64
C ILE A 22 1.22 5.58 16.64
N MET A 23 0.51 6.53 16.06
CA MET A 23 -0.54 6.28 15.08
C MET A 23 0.02 5.52 13.85
N ILE A 24 1.15 5.94 13.33
CA ILE A 24 1.79 5.29 12.18
C ILE A 24 2.29 3.90 12.55
N LEU A 25 3.04 3.76 13.63
CA LEU A 25 3.64 2.50 14.07
C LEU A 25 2.61 1.46 14.51
N SER A 26 1.43 1.89 14.97
CA SER A 26 0.33 0.97 15.30
C SER A 26 -0.18 0.18 14.08
N THR A 27 -0.02 0.72 12.88
CA THR A 27 -0.42 0.08 11.63
C THR A 27 0.76 -0.55 10.90
N TYR A 28 1.94 0.08 10.96
CA TYR A 28 3.13 -0.29 10.20
C TYR A 28 4.36 -0.38 11.12
N ASN A 29 4.59 -1.53 11.73
CA ASN A 29 5.71 -1.77 12.64
C ASN A 29 7.09 -1.86 11.96
N PHE A 30 7.11 -1.92 10.62
CA PHE A 30 8.34 -2.02 9.81
C PHE A 30 8.82 -0.66 9.28
N ILE A 31 8.05 0.42 9.47
CA ILE A 31 8.43 1.76 9.02
C ILE A 31 9.45 2.36 9.97
N LYS A 32 10.52 2.93 9.41
CA LYS A 32 11.47 3.75 10.15
C LYS A 32 10.98 5.18 10.24
N ILE A 33 10.78 5.68 11.45
CA ILE A 33 10.38 7.07 11.68
C ILE A 33 11.59 7.86 12.15
N TYR A 34 11.86 8.96 11.48
CA TYR A 34 12.79 9.99 11.91
C TYR A 34 11.98 11.17 12.48
N GLU A 35 12.50 11.78 13.52
CA GLU A 35 11.85 12.87 14.23
C GLU A 35 12.73 14.12 14.20
N ALA A 36 12.15 15.25 13.87
CA ALA A 36 12.79 16.55 13.90
C ALA A 36 11.87 17.57 14.55
N ASP A 37 12.42 18.48 15.31
CA ASP A 37 11.71 19.59 15.98
C ASP A 37 12.00 20.95 15.35
N SER A 38 12.84 20.97 14.34
CA SER A 38 13.30 22.19 13.67
C SER A 38 13.73 21.90 12.24
N GLU A 39 13.85 22.94 11.43
CA GLU A 39 14.38 22.85 10.08
C GLU A 39 15.81 22.30 10.06
N SER A 40 16.67 22.78 10.96
CA SER A 40 18.07 22.37 10.99
C SER A 40 18.22 20.88 11.28
N THR A 41 17.48 20.36 12.27
CA THR A 41 17.46 18.92 12.59
C THR A 41 16.92 18.10 11.43
N ALA A 42 15.84 18.57 10.78
CA ALA A 42 15.27 17.91 9.62
C ALA A 42 16.26 17.79 8.47
N LEU A 43 16.94 18.89 8.11
CA LEU A 43 17.92 18.90 7.04
C LEU A 43 19.14 18.01 7.33
N ASP A 44 19.59 17.92 8.57
CA ASP A 44 20.68 17.02 8.95
C ASP A 44 20.29 15.55 8.85
N ILE A 45 19.04 15.21 9.21
CA ILE A 45 18.51 13.86 9.01
C ILE A 45 18.43 13.52 7.52
N ILE A 46 17.90 14.42 6.71
CA ILE A 46 17.70 14.25 5.25
C ILE A 46 19.03 14.05 4.50
N LYS A 47 20.10 14.73 4.93
CA LYS A 47 21.44 14.54 4.35
C LYS A 47 22.00 13.13 4.50
N ASN A 48 21.68 12.47 5.61
CA ASN A 48 22.27 11.20 6.01
C ASN A 48 21.35 10.01 5.83
N ASN A 49 20.09 10.22 5.42
CA ASN A 49 19.09 9.17 5.33
C ASN A 49 18.21 9.37 4.10
N ASP A 50 17.70 8.25 3.59
CA ASP A 50 16.71 8.26 2.53
C ASP A 50 15.32 8.38 3.14
N ILE A 51 14.54 9.34 2.66
CA ILE A 51 13.19 9.62 3.17
C ILE A 51 12.16 9.36 2.05
N ASN A 52 11.16 8.56 2.35
CA ASN A 52 10.09 8.22 1.41
C ASN A 52 8.85 9.12 1.56
N MET A 53 8.66 9.73 2.74
CA MET A 53 7.52 10.62 3.00
C MET A 53 7.88 11.67 4.04
N PHE A 54 7.39 12.88 3.82
CA PHE A 54 7.55 14.03 4.69
C PHE A 54 6.20 14.41 5.31
N LEU A 55 6.12 14.44 6.64
CA LEU A 55 5.01 15.00 7.40
C LEU A 55 5.53 16.21 8.15
N ILE A 56 5.06 17.42 7.81
CA ILE A 56 5.67 18.67 8.24
C ILE A 56 4.60 19.60 8.84
N ASP A 57 4.83 20.10 10.06
CA ASP A 57 4.10 21.28 10.51
C ASP A 57 4.72 22.56 9.92
N ILE A 58 3.89 23.52 9.61
CA ILE A 58 4.33 24.85 9.13
C ILE A 58 4.98 25.65 10.25
N SER A 59 4.46 25.55 11.48
CA SER A 59 5.00 26.26 12.64
C SER A 59 6.12 25.43 13.27
N LEU A 60 7.35 25.85 13.09
CA LEU A 60 8.53 25.27 13.72
C LEU A 60 9.21 26.30 14.60
N LYS A 61 9.99 25.87 15.63
CA LYS A 61 10.62 26.77 16.61
C LYS A 61 11.39 27.93 16.00
N ASP A 62 12.19 27.65 14.99
CA ASP A 62 13.17 28.61 14.47
C ASP A 62 12.95 28.96 12.99
N SER A 63 11.91 28.40 12.36
CA SER A 63 11.72 28.51 10.91
C SER A 63 10.31 28.15 10.49
N SER A 64 10.03 28.22 9.20
CA SER A 64 8.78 27.80 8.62
C SER A 64 8.91 26.41 7.97
N GLY A 65 8.02 25.48 8.28
CA GLY A 65 7.91 24.21 7.58
C GLY A 65 7.67 24.36 6.09
N LEU A 66 7.07 25.49 5.66
CA LEU A 66 6.92 25.82 4.24
C LEU A 66 8.27 26.11 3.58
N GLU A 67 9.17 26.86 4.25
CA GLU A 67 10.52 27.10 3.75
C GLU A 67 11.34 25.81 3.69
N LEU A 68 11.23 24.98 4.72
CA LEU A 68 11.83 23.64 4.72
C LEU A 68 11.33 22.81 3.52
N ALA A 69 10.04 22.80 3.27
CA ALA A 69 9.45 22.04 2.16
C ALA A 69 9.94 22.54 0.79
N MET A 70 10.10 23.86 0.61
CA MET A 70 10.71 24.43 -0.60
C MET A 70 12.18 24.00 -0.77
N LYS A 71 12.97 23.98 0.32
CA LYS A 71 14.34 23.48 0.29
C LYS A 71 14.39 21.99 -0.07
N ILE A 72 13.48 21.18 0.45
CA ILE A 72 13.36 19.75 0.11
C ILE A 72 13.04 19.60 -1.38
N ARG A 73 12.10 20.37 -1.93
CA ARG A 73 11.73 20.32 -3.36
C ARG A 73 12.87 20.70 -4.30
N ASN A 74 13.79 21.55 -3.86
CA ASN A 74 14.99 21.90 -4.62
C ASN A 74 16.07 20.79 -4.61
N MET A 75 15.89 19.73 -3.81
CA MET A 75 16.75 18.56 -3.86
C MET A 75 16.20 17.60 -4.92
N THR A 76 16.94 17.36 -6.01
CA THR A 76 16.52 16.47 -7.12
C THR A 76 15.96 15.13 -6.64
N LYS A 77 16.54 14.57 -5.57
CA LYS A 77 16.12 13.30 -4.98
C LYS A 77 14.69 13.35 -4.43
N TYR A 78 14.22 14.51 -3.98
CA TYR A 78 12.94 14.67 -3.27
C TYR A 78 11.92 15.52 -4.03
N GLU A 79 12.20 15.85 -5.28
CA GLU A 79 11.34 16.69 -6.12
C GLU A 79 9.89 16.19 -6.17
N PHE A 80 9.69 14.86 -6.23
CA PHE A 80 8.36 14.22 -6.32
C PHE A 80 7.99 13.38 -5.10
N THR A 81 8.79 13.39 -4.04
CA THR A 81 8.51 12.60 -2.83
C THR A 81 7.25 13.11 -2.14
N GLN A 82 6.46 12.20 -1.56
CA GLN A 82 5.23 12.55 -0.85
C GLN A 82 5.52 13.52 0.29
N LEU A 83 4.84 14.68 0.27
CA LEU A 83 4.93 15.73 1.27
C LEU A 83 3.53 16.16 1.70
N ILE A 84 3.28 16.16 2.99
CA ILE A 84 1.99 16.45 3.59
C ILE A 84 2.22 17.45 4.73
N PHE A 85 1.42 18.48 4.78
CA PHE A 85 1.39 19.41 5.91
C PHE A 85 0.31 19.00 6.91
N LEU A 86 0.64 19.05 8.20
CA LEU A 86 -0.29 18.90 9.32
C LEU A 86 -0.13 20.10 10.24
N THR A 87 -1.01 21.09 10.14
CA THR A 87 -0.80 22.40 10.77
C THR A 87 -2.08 23.05 11.22
N THR A 88 -1.99 24.03 12.12
CA THR A 88 -3.09 24.92 12.51
C THR A 88 -3.28 26.13 11.58
N HIS A 89 -2.33 26.39 10.68
CA HIS A 89 -2.31 27.59 9.83
C HIS A 89 -3.10 27.38 8.53
N VAL A 90 -4.20 28.10 8.38
CA VAL A 90 -5.03 28.06 7.14
C VAL A 90 -4.44 28.94 6.04
N ASP A 91 -3.81 30.02 6.39
CA ASP A 91 -3.41 31.09 5.46
C ASP A 91 -2.34 30.67 4.45
N TYR A 92 -1.55 29.67 4.78
CA TYR A 92 -0.48 29.16 3.92
C TYR A 92 -0.90 28.07 2.94
N MET A 93 -2.14 27.59 3.01
CA MET A 93 -2.63 26.46 2.23
C MET A 93 -2.40 26.65 0.72
N LEU A 94 -2.86 27.78 0.17
CA LEU A 94 -2.72 28.05 -1.27
C LEU A 94 -1.24 28.15 -1.70
N GLN A 95 -0.41 28.75 -0.86
CA GLN A 95 1.02 28.90 -1.10
C GLN A 95 1.71 27.53 -1.04
N ALA A 96 1.38 26.70 -0.05
CA ALA A 96 1.91 25.35 0.09
C ALA A 96 1.64 24.52 -1.17
N PHE A 97 0.41 24.45 -1.64
CA PHE A 97 0.07 23.71 -2.86
C PHE A 97 0.82 24.24 -4.10
N LYS A 98 0.90 25.55 -4.27
CA LYS A 98 1.54 26.15 -5.46
C LYS A 98 3.05 26.01 -5.47
N GLN A 99 3.70 26.14 -4.31
CA GLN A 99 5.17 26.22 -4.23
C GLN A 99 5.84 24.88 -3.95
N THR A 100 5.14 23.98 -3.23
CA THR A 100 5.74 22.70 -2.84
C THR A 100 5.09 21.50 -3.51
N HIS A 101 3.97 21.70 -4.23
CA HIS A 101 3.19 20.60 -4.80
C HIS A 101 2.98 19.48 -3.76
N CYS A 102 2.60 19.88 -2.52
CA CYS A 102 2.32 18.92 -1.47
C CYS A 102 1.14 18.02 -1.88
N TYR A 103 1.16 16.78 -1.40
CA TYR A 103 0.07 15.84 -1.65
C TYR A 103 -1.21 16.27 -0.94
N ASP A 104 -1.08 16.71 0.32
CA ASP A 104 -2.22 17.14 1.12
C ASP A 104 -1.81 18.22 2.13
N TYR A 105 -2.80 18.95 2.62
CA TYR A 105 -2.68 20.00 3.61
C TYR A 105 -3.79 19.83 4.65
N ILE A 106 -3.46 19.26 5.79
CA ILE A 106 -4.39 18.84 6.82
C ILE A 106 -4.38 19.84 7.96
N LEU A 107 -5.56 20.37 8.30
CA LEU A 107 -5.72 21.29 9.41
C LEU A 107 -5.89 20.55 10.73
N LYS A 108 -5.17 21.02 11.76
CA LYS A 108 -5.36 20.59 13.14
C LYS A 108 -6.53 21.37 13.77
N PRO A 109 -7.42 20.76 14.59
CA PRO A 109 -7.45 19.32 14.89
C PRO A 109 -8.03 18.50 13.74
N TYR A 110 -7.44 17.34 13.47
CA TYR A 110 -7.85 16.44 12.39
C TYR A 110 -8.49 15.15 12.93
N ASP A 111 -9.30 14.50 12.11
CA ASP A 111 -9.77 13.15 12.38
C ASP A 111 -8.63 12.15 12.17
N LYS A 112 -8.31 11.38 13.23
CA LYS A 112 -7.23 10.38 13.19
C LYS A 112 -7.47 9.29 12.16
N HIS A 113 -8.73 8.90 11.94
CA HIS A 113 -9.07 7.85 10.98
C HIS A 113 -8.89 8.32 9.53
N GLU A 114 -9.22 9.59 9.24
CA GLU A 114 -8.99 10.18 7.91
C GLU A 114 -7.51 10.24 7.59
N VAL A 115 -6.69 10.77 8.51
CA VAL A 115 -5.23 10.84 8.34
C VAL A 115 -4.64 9.43 8.18
N GLN A 116 -5.07 8.49 9.00
CA GLN A 116 -4.60 7.10 8.91
C GLN A 116 -5.00 6.44 7.59
N ALA A 117 -6.21 6.67 7.10
CA ALA A 117 -6.66 6.14 5.81
C ALA A 117 -5.85 6.72 4.64
N MET A 118 -5.55 8.02 4.67
CA MET A 118 -4.71 8.69 3.67
C MET A 118 -3.29 8.12 3.70
N LEU A 119 -2.65 8.05 4.87
CA LEU A 119 -1.30 7.49 5.03
C LEU A 119 -1.24 6.05 4.55
N ASN A 120 -2.24 5.24 4.89
CA ASN A 120 -2.34 3.85 4.43
C ASN A 120 -2.34 3.76 2.89
N LYS A 121 -3.10 4.64 2.23
CA LYS A 121 -3.17 4.67 0.76
C LYS A 121 -1.83 5.02 0.14
N LEU A 122 -1.13 6.02 0.69
CA LEU A 122 0.16 6.47 0.16
C LEU A 122 1.27 5.46 0.40
N ILE A 123 1.41 5.00 1.65
CA ILE A 123 2.44 4.03 2.04
C ILE A 123 2.31 2.73 1.23
N ASN A 124 1.09 2.21 1.09
CA ASN A 124 0.86 1.00 0.30
C ASN A 124 1.21 1.19 -1.18
N LYS A 125 0.92 2.37 -1.75
CA LYS A 125 1.31 2.72 -3.11
C LYS A 125 2.83 2.77 -3.25
N ASP A 126 3.51 3.50 -2.38
CA ASP A 126 4.96 3.68 -2.46
C ASP A 126 5.71 2.36 -2.23
N ILE A 127 5.28 1.54 -1.27
CA ILE A 127 5.86 0.20 -1.05
C ILE A 127 5.67 -0.68 -2.28
N TYR A 128 4.52 -0.57 -2.94
CA TYR A 128 4.27 -1.28 -4.19
C TYR A 128 5.24 -0.82 -5.29
N ASP A 129 5.40 0.50 -5.45
CA ASP A 129 6.28 1.09 -6.47
C ASP A 129 7.76 0.73 -6.19
N LEU A 130 8.23 0.81 -4.94
CA LEU A 130 9.59 0.41 -4.52
C LEU A 130 9.88 -1.09 -4.71
N ASN A 131 8.89 -1.96 -4.51
CA ASN A 131 9.04 -3.39 -4.78
C ASN A 131 9.20 -3.66 -6.28
N ASN A 132 8.64 -2.81 -7.13
CA ASN A 132 8.71 -2.95 -8.58
C ASN A 132 9.97 -2.31 -9.18
N GLU A 133 10.53 -1.26 -8.60
CA GLU A 133 11.79 -0.64 -9.07
C GLU A 133 13.01 -1.56 -8.87
N ASN A 134 12.99 -2.44 -7.84
CA ASN A 134 14.07 -3.40 -7.59
C ASN A 134 14.05 -4.65 -8.48
N ASN A 135 13.00 -4.83 -9.25
CA ASN A 135 12.88 -5.87 -10.27
C ASN A 135 13.03 -5.24 -11.66
N GLU A 136 14.25 -4.95 -12.08
CA GLU A 136 14.56 -4.56 -13.49
C GLU A 136 14.14 -5.63 -14.52
N LEU A 137 13.60 -6.77 -14.07
CA LEU A 137 13.03 -7.83 -14.92
C LEU A 137 11.51 -7.75 -15.08
N ASP A 138 10.83 -6.92 -14.29
CA ASP A 138 9.39 -6.73 -14.40
C ASP A 138 9.03 -5.25 -14.61
N LYS A 139 9.28 -4.74 -15.80
CA LYS A 139 8.34 -3.81 -16.43
C LYS A 139 7.04 -4.58 -16.63
N VAL A 140 6.33 -4.84 -15.53
CA VAL A 140 4.93 -5.20 -15.61
C VAL A 140 4.26 -3.90 -16.04
N GLU A 141 4.20 -3.69 -17.36
CA GLU A 141 3.22 -2.83 -17.98
C GLU A 141 1.96 -2.98 -17.13
N ASP A 142 1.24 -1.91 -16.90
CA ASP A 142 -0.08 -1.88 -16.26
C ASP A 142 -1.01 -2.82 -17.05
N LYS A 143 -0.77 -4.13 -16.94
CA LYS A 143 -1.48 -5.14 -17.71
C LYS A 143 -2.93 -5.07 -17.30
N GLU A 144 -3.71 -4.65 -18.26
CA GLU A 144 -5.15 -4.63 -18.12
C GLU A 144 -5.73 -5.89 -18.75
N PHE A 145 -6.74 -6.39 -18.11
CA PHE A 145 -7.50 -7.52 -18.56
C PHE A 145 -8.91 -7.05 -18.90
N VAL A 146 -9.36 -7.31 -20.11
CA VAL A 146 -10.68 -6.86 -20.56
C VAL A 146 -11.71 -7.95 -20.31
N ILE A 147 -12.68 -7.63 -19.47
CA ILE A 147 -13.83 -8.50 -19.18
C ILE A 147 -15.02 -8.06 -20.02
N LYS A 148 -15.60 -8.98 -20.79
CA LYS A 148 -16.88 -8.76 -21.46
C LYS A 148 -18.00 -9.17 -20.50
N ILE A 149 -18.73 -8.18 -19.99
CA ILE A 149 -19.94 -8.38 -19.20
C ILE A 149 -21.13 -8.59 -20.16
N ARG A 150 -22.25 -9.12 -19.65
CA ARG A 150 -23.49 -9.27 -20.42
C ARG A 150 -23.90 -7.96 -21.09
N ASN A 151 -24.54 -8.03 -22.25
CA ASN A 151 -25.03 -6.89 -23.04
C ASN A 151 -23.97 -6.03 -23.74
N GLY A 152 -22.81 -6.62 -24.08
CA GLY A 152 -21.81 -5.90 -24.86
C GLY A 152 -20.98 -4.88 -24.09
N ILE A 153 -21.09 -4.83 -22.78
CA ILE A 153 -20.27 -3.97 -21.91
C ILE A 153 -18.91 -4.62 -21.73
N PHE A 154 -17.85 -3.85 -21.96
CA PHE A 154 -16.46 -4.25 -21.70
C PHE A 154 -15.92 -3.43 -20.54
N VAL A 155 -15.29 -4.10 -19.57
CA VAL A 155 -14.63 -3.46 -18.43
C VAL A 155 -13.15 -3.81 -18.47
N ARG A 156 -12.30 -2.79 -18.32
CA ARG A 156 -10.86 -2.97 -18.15
C ARG A 156 -10.57 -3.12 -16.66
N VAL A 157 -9.98 -4.23 -16.29
CA VAL A 157 -9.57 -4.52 -14.91
C VAL A 157 -8.05 -4.56 -14.86
N LYS A 158 -7.45 -3.75 -14.02
CA LYS A 158 -6.02 -3.82 -13.76
C LYS A 158 -5.71 -5.14 -13.04
N ILE A 159 -4.82 -5.95 -13.61
CA ILE A 159 -4.49 -7.26 -13.06
C ILE A 159 -4.00 -7.15 -11.61
N ARG A 160 -3.24 -6.10 -11.30
CA ARG A 160 -2.78 -5.81 -9.95
C ARG A 160 -3.89 -5.59 -8.92
N ASN A 161 -5.09 -5.13 -9.34
CA ASN A 161 -6.21 -4.90 -8.43
C ASN A 161 -6.98 -6.18 -8.09
N ILE A 162 -6.67 -7.30 -8.75
CA ILE A 162 -7.34 -8.58 -8.50
C ILE A 162 -6.87 -9.15 -7.17
N LEU A 163 -7.82 -9.42 -6.27
CA LEU A 163 -7.62 -10.12 -5.01
C LEU A 163 -7.67 -11.64 -5.21
N PHE A 164 -8.76 -12.10 -5.81
CA PHE A 164 -8.93 -13.49 -6.17
C PHE A 164 -9.99 -13.66 -7.27
N ILE A 165 -9.98 -14.84 -7.85
CA ILE A 165 -10.91 -15.26 -8.89
C ILE A 165 -11.60 -16.52 -8.40
N GLU A 166 -12.94 -16.54 -8.50
CA GLU A 166 -13.77 -17.68 -8.16
C GLU A 166 -14.55 -18.14 -9.39
N VAL A 167 -14.56 -19.45 -9.62
CA VAL A 167 -15.40 -20.06 -10.68
C VAL A 167 -16.50 -20.87 -9.99
N ASN A 168 -17.74 -20.44 -10.23
CA ASN A 168 -18.93 -21.11 -9.74
C ASN A 168 -19.84 -21.49 -10.92
N GLY A 169 -19.89 -22.78 -11.23
CA GLY A 169 -20.57 -23.29 -12.40
C GLY A 169 -20.00 -22.74 -13.70
N ARG A 170 -20.80 -21.99 -14.44
CA ARG A 170 -20.39 -21.34 -15.72
C ARG A 170 -19.93 -19.90 -15.56
N ASN A 171 -20.01 -19.35 -14.36
CA ASN A 171 -19.64 -17.98 -14.06
C ASN A 171 -18.28 -17.93 -13.38
N CYS A 172 -17.51 -16.94 -13.77
CA CYS A 172 -16.23 -16.60 -13.15
C CYS A 172 -16.36 -15.20 -12.55
N GLU A 173 -16.16 -15.08 -11.24
CA GLU A 173 -16.13 -13.81 -10.51
C GLU A 173 -14.70 -13.38 -10.29
N VAL A 174 -14.35 -12.21 -10.80
CA VAL A 174 -13.09 -11.54 -10.56
C VAL A 174 -13.31 -10.52 -9.43
N ASN A 175 -12.79 -10.82 -8.26
CA ASN A 175 -12.89 -9.98 -7.07
C ASN A 175 -11.70 -9.05 -7.02
N THR A 176 -11.95 -7.74 -6.98
CA THR A 176 -10.93 -6.68 -6.97
C THR A 176 -11.19 -5.70 -5.85
N PHE A 177 -10.25 -4.79 -5.58
CA PHE A 177 -10.47 -3.68 -4.66
C PHE A 177 -11.58 -2.73 -5.11
N ASP A 178 -11.80 -2.62 -6.44
CA ASP A 178 -12.74 -1.67 -7.03
C ASP A 178 -14.14 -2.26 -7.20
N GLY A 179 -14.30 -3.59 -7.03
CA GLY A 179 -15.58 -4.27 -7.18
C GLY A 179 -15.47 -5.72 -7.65
N ILE A 180 -16.62 -6.31 -7.98
CA ILE A 180 -16.73 -7.70 -8.44
C ILE A 180 -17.22 -7.69 -9.88
N TYR A 181 -16.48 -8.34 -10.77
CA TYR A 181 -16.80 -8.45 -12.18
C TYR A 181 -17.09 -9.90 -12.55
N THR A 182 -18.25 -10.13 -13.16
CA THR A 182 -18.66 -11.49 -13.55
C THR A 182 -18.43 -11.72 -15.04
N TYR A 183 -17.67 -12.76 -15.34
CA TYR A 183 -17.42 -13.26 -16.70
C TYR A 183 -18.15 -14.59 -16.90
N GLY A 184 -18.96 -14.68 -17.95
CA GLY A 184 -19.70 -15.92 -18.27
C GLY A 184 -18.90 -16.90 -19.14
N ASN A 185 -19.14 -18.19 -18.94
CA ASN A 185 -18.63 -19.28 -19.80
C ASN A 185 -17.11 -19.35 -19.98
N ILE A 186 -16.35 -19.11 -18.92
CA ILE A 186 -14.88 -19.26 -18.92
C ILE A 186 -14.42 -20.19 -17.81
N SER A 187 -13.45 -21.04 -18.08
CA SER A 187 -12.80 -21.87 -17.05
C SER A 187 -11.70 -21.11 -16.32
N LEU A 188 -11.41 -21.49 -15.07
CA LEU A 188 -10.32 -20.92 -14.28
C LEU A 188 -8.96 -21.03 -15.02
N LYS A 189 -8.70 -22.16 -15.66
CA LYS A 189 -7.48 -22.35 -16.45
C LYS A 189 -7.38 -21.33 -17.59
N LYS A 190 -8.48 -21.08 -18.30
CA LYS A 190 -8.48 -20.16 -19.43
C LYS A 190 -8.29 -18.71 -18.99
N ILE A 191 -8.92 -18.30 -17.89
CA ILE A 191 -8.76 -16.93 -17.39
C ILE A 191 -7.34 -16.70 -16.86
N LEU A 192 -6.70 -17.69 -16.19
CA LEU A 192 -5.31 -17.60 -15.77
C LEU A 192 -4.35 -17.48 -16.94
N GLN A 193 -4.63 -18.19 -18.07
CA GLN A 193 -3.84 -18.04 -19.30
C GLN A 193 -3.98 -16.63 -19.92
N LEU A 194 -5.17 -16.02 -19.85
CA LEU A 194 -5.39 -14.67 -20.36
C LEU A 194 -4.71 -13.60 -19.50
N ILE A 195 -4.77 -13.77 -18.19
CA ILE A 195 -4.11 -12.88 -17.23
C ILE A 195 -2.61 -12.98 -17.36
N ASN A 196 -2.06 -14.20 -17.53
CA ASN A 196 -0.64 -14.50 -17.67
C ASN A 196 0.25 -13.73 -16.68
N CYS A 197 0.08 -14.05 -15.39
CA CYS A 197 0.68 -13.30 -14.30
C CYS A 197 1.17 -14.27 -13.20
N ASP A 198 2.39 -14.14 -12.74
CA ASP A 198 3.05 -15.07 -11.83
C ASP A 198 2.59 -14.97 -10.38
N TYR A 199 2.02 -13.84 -9.99
CA TYR A 199 1.50 -13.64 -8.64
C TYR A 199 0.01 -13.99 -8.48
N ILE A 200 -0.73 -14.28 -9.57
CA ILE A 200 -2.08 -14.84 -9.50
C ILE A 200 -2.00 -16.34 -9.75
N VAL A 201 -2.11 -17.11 -8.68
CA VAL A 201 -1.88 -18.55 -8.70
C VAL A 201 -3.14 -19.33 -8.32
N GLN A 202 -3.29 -20.51 -8.93
CA GLN A 202 -4.39 -21.39 -8.55
C GLN A 202 -4.21 -21.89 -7.12
N SER A 203 -5.23 -21.66 -6.27
CA SER A 203 -5.30 -22.07 -4.86
C SER A 203 -6.27 -23.21 -4.61
N HIS A 204 -7.24 -23.41 -5.49
CA HIS A 204 -8.24 -24.47 -5.41
C HIS A 204 -8.74 -24.83 -6.83
N LYS A 205 -9.49 -25.92 -6.99
CA LYS A 205 -10.09 -26.27 -8.28
C LYS A 205 -10.96 -25.13 -8.86
N SER A 206 -11.54 -24.31 -8.00
CA SER A 206 -12.44 -23.20 -8.34
C SER A 206 -11.89 -21.83 -7.96
N PHE A 207 -10.69 -21.73 -7.38
CA PHE A 207 -10.12 -20.46 -6.93
C PHE A 207 -8.70 -20.24 -7.44
N ALA A 208 -8.41 -19.00 -7.80
CA ALA A 208 -7.06 -18.47 -7.94
C ALA A 208 -6.94 -17.20 -7.12
N VAL A 209 -5.79 -16.97 -6.50
CA VAL A 209 -5.55 -15.87 -5.57
C VAL A 209 -4.33 -15.09 -5.95
N ASN A 210 -4.36 -13.79 -5.71
CA ASN A 210 -3.16 -12.95 -5.76
C ASN A 210 -2.36 -13.15 -4.47
N LYS A 211 -1.16 -13.70 -4.58
CA LYS A 211 -0.30 -14.01 -3.44
C LYS A 211 0.05 -12.77 -2.61
N ASN A 212 0.17 -11.62 -3.27
CA ASN A 212 0.60 -10.37 -2.64
C ASN A 212 -0.44 -9.79 -1.66
N TYR A 213 -1.70 -10.24 -1.75
CA TYR A 213 -2.79 -9.74 -0.93
C TYR A 213 -3.32 -10.74 0.11
N ILE A 214 -2.65 -11.87 0.27
CA ILE A 214 -3.04 -12.84 1.31
C ILE A 214 -2.68 -12.26 2.68
N PHE A 215 -3.71 -11.95 3.46
CA PHE A 215 -3.55 -11.42 4.82
C PHE A 215 -3.40 -12.53 5.86
N LYS A 216 -4.29 -13.53 5.81
CA LYS A 216 -4.35 -14.63 6.79
C LYS A 216 -4.78 -15.91 6.10
N MET A 217 -4.24 -17.03 6.56
CA MET A 217 -4.73 -18.35 6.19
C MET A 217 -5.16 -19.12 7.44
N GLU A 218 -6.33 -19.72 7.40
CA GLU A 218 -6.92 -20.47 8.50
C GLU A 218 -7.28 -21.89 8.05
N LYS A 219 -6.85 -22.88 8.79
CA LYS A 219 -7.11 -24.27 8.47
C LYS A 219 -8.57 -24.60 8.80
N LEU A 220 -9.34 -25.06 7.82
CA LEU A 220 -10.70 -25.58 8.01
C LEU A 220 -10.68 -27.06 8.39
N ASP A 221 -9.91 -27.86 7.63
CA ASP A 221 -9.75 -29.29 7.86
C ASP A 221 -8.37 -29.78 7.36
N LEU A 222 -8.18 -31.10 7.26
CA LEU A 222 -6.93 -31.70 6.79
C LEU A 222 -6.59 -31.39 5.32
N ARG A 223 -7.58 -31.02 4.51
CA ARG A 223 -7.44 -30.84 3.05
C ARG A 223 -7.72 -29.43 2.57
N LEU A 224 -8.31 -28.59 3.42
CA LEU A 224 -8.81 -27.28 3.04
C LEU A 224 -8.41 -26.21 4.04
N SER A 225 -8.07 -25.03 3.53
CA SER A 225 -7.85 -23.80 4.33
C SER A 225 -8.59 -22.65 3.70
N THR A 226 -8.96 -21.67 4.50
CA THR A 226 -9.54 -20.38 4.05
C THR A 226 -8.44 -19.36 3.94
N ILE A 227 -8.47 -18.57 2.87
CA ILE A 227 -7.60 -17.42 2.64
C ILE A 227 -8.42 -16.15 2.86
N TYR A 228 -7.90 -15.26 3.69
CA TYR A 228 -8.47 -13.96 4.00
C TYR A 228 -7.64 -12.86 3.38
N PHE A 229 -8.30 -11.80 2.94
CA PHE A 229 -7.70 -10.60 2.38
C PHE A 229 -7.96 -9.43 3.34
N LYS A 230 -7.00 -8.51 3.46
CA LYS A 230 -7.17 -7.36 4.36
C LYS A 230 -8.29 -6.46 3.85
N ASP A 231 -9.17 -6.02 4.76
CA ASP A 231 -10.28 -5.10 4.48
C ASP A 231 -11.26 -5.58 3.39
N TYR A 232 -11.36 -6.91 3.20
CA TYR A 232 -12.26 -7.52 2.24
C TYR A 232 -13.08 -8.64 2.86
N SER A 233 -14.40 -8.61 2.69
CA SER A 233 -15.32 -9.51 3.40
C SER A 233 -15.40 -10.93 2.84
N LYS A 234 -15.13 -11.10 1.53
CA LYS A 234 -15.12 -12.43 0.90
C LYS A 234 -13.76 -13.11 1.09
N THR A 235 -13.78 -14.42 1.09
CA THR A 235 -12.62 -15.29 1.27
C THR A 235 -12.42 -16.20 0.07
N ALA A 236 -11.22 -16.78 -0.06
CA ALA A 236 -10.93 -17.80 -1.05
C ALA A 236 -10.53 -19.12 -0.38
N LEU A 237 -10.55 -20.22 -1.14
CA LEU A 237 -10.16 -21.52 -0.65
C LEU A 237 -8.77 -21.93 -1.11
N LEU A 238 -8.02 -22.60 -0.21
CA LEU A 238 -6.75 -23.25 -0.50
C LEU A 238 -6.87 -24.75 -0.30
N GLY A 239 -6.86 -25.49 -1.39
CA GLY A 239 -6.84 -26.96 -1.38
C GLY A 239 -5.43 -27.51 -1.13
N TYR A 240 -5.34 -28.67 -0.48
CA TYR A 240 -4.08 -29.34 -0.16
C TYR A 240 -3.13 -29.50 -1.38
N LYS A 241 -3.69 -29.86 -2.55
CA LYS A 241 -2.92 -30.05 -3.78
C LYS A 241 -2.23 -28.75 -4.28
N PHE A 242 -2.76 -27.60 -3.91
CA PHE A 242 -2.30 -26.28 -4.36
C PHE A 242 -1.40 -25.56 -3.34
N LYS A 243 -1.19 -26.15 -2.17
CA LYS A 243 -0.37 -25.55 -1.09
C LYS A 243 1.03 -25.14 -1.56
N LYS A 244 1.64 -25.91 -2.44
CA LYS A 244 2.99 -25.61 -2.97
C LYS A 244 3.06 -24.27 -3.70
N ASN A 245 1.95 -23.80 -4.29
CA ASN A 245 1.90 -22.55 -5.03
C ASN A 245 1.95 -21.31 -4.12
N ILE A 246 1.65 -21.46 -2.82
CA ILE A 246 1.44 -20.34 -1.89
C ILE A 246 2.34 -20.46 -0.64
N VAL A 247 2.51 -21.66 -0.08
CA VAL A 247 3.06 -21.86 1.28
C VAL A 247 4.57 -21.64 1.37
N LEU A 248 5.31 -21.57 0.28
CA LEU A 248 6.76 -21.33 0.32
C LEU A 248 7.09 -19.95 0.93
N GLU A 249 6.23 -18.97 0.76
CA GLU A 249 6.40 -17.60 1.28
C GLU A 249 6.00 -17.45 2.77
N PHE A 250 5.22 -18.40 3.31
CA PHE A 250 4.71 -18.36 4.70
C PHE A 250 5.45 -19.26 5.68
N LYS A 251 6.49 -19.98 5.24
CA LYS A 251 7.18 -20.98 6.09
C LYS A 251 8.18 -20.43 7.10
N GLU A 252 8.65 -19.20 6.98
CA GLU A 252 9.77 -18.71 7.77
C GLU A 252 9.42 -17.99 9.09
N VAL A 253 8.16 -17.62 9.34
CA VAL A 253 7.78 -16.86 10.54
C VAL A 253 7.34 -17.75 11.72
N GLY A 254 7.16 -19.06 11.52
CA GLY A 254 6.56 -19.96 12.50
C GLY A 254 7.49 -20.59 13.56
N LYS A 255 8.80 -20.26 13.64
CA LYS A 255 9.74 -20.94 14.53
C LYS A 255 10.09 -20.23 15.84
N TYR A 256 9.54 -19.08 16.16
CA TYR A 256 9.96 -18.28 17.30
C TYR A 256 8.95 -18.03 18.42
N TYR A 257 7.88 -18.80 18.54
CA TYR A 257 7.01 -18.72 19.73
C TYR A 257 6.62 -20.10 20.22
N VAL A 258 7.56 -20.78 20.91
CA VAL A 258 7.28 -21.69 22.02
C VAL A 258 8.45 -21.60 22.99
N LYS A 259 8.33 -20.72 23.98
CA LYS A 259 8.75 -20.97 25.37
C LYS A 259 7.96 -20.04 26.26
#